data_ffd41dcc170e6d5a2daad09d310c52d5
#
_entry.id   ffd41dcc170e6d5a2daad09d310c52d5
#
_cell.length_a   1.000
_cell.length_b   1.000
_cell.length_c   1.000
_cell.angle_alpha   90.00
_cell.angle_beta   90.00
_cell.angle_gamma   90.00
#
_symmetry.space_group_name_H-M   'P 1'
#
loop_
_entity.id
_entity.type
_entity.pdbx_description
1 polymer ?
#
loop_
_entity_poly.entity_id
_entity_poly.type
_entity_poly.pdbx_seq_one_letter_code
_entity_poly.pdbx_strand_id
1 'polypeptide(L)'
;FLVNLDESRHVRYYTRVIQADYYLTEKLDFVTSFSDATFDAEVFAEKGYAKKLETNSDGDNSSFAHVGIHCTSSQVTWGSLDVTRIEKPQIWVKEIAPQTASFVLSYPVSYTEGGSQVSASVTEYYRVRYTGDTMYLLDYERTVTQYFTEKSSRFTESGLQLGITDKNVVMKESDGGNVFAFVQAGGLYVYNSADNRLARLHSFRDEDNDDLRARYENHSYEVLQVDATGNVTFLVYGYMNRGRHEGECGVSVCYYSSTLNVTEEMVFIPYNKSAGLLKADLETLSYVNGKNDLYLMVDGNICLLYTSPSPRDA
;
A
#
# COMPACT_ATOMS: atom_id res chain seq x y z
N PHE A 1 -27.82 -5.14 -3.62
CA PHE A 1 -27.82 -4.15 -4.70
C PHE A 1 -27.14 -4.73 -5.93
N LEU A 2 -27.67 -4.44 -7.10
CA LEU A 2 -27.09 -4.74 -8.39
C LEU A 2 -26.77 -3.42 -9.07
N VAL A 3 -25.51 -3.22 -9.42
CA VAL A 3 -25.05 -2.04 -10.17
C VAL A 3 -24.67 -2.51 -11.57
N ASN A 4 -25.33 -1.98 -12.57
CA ASN A 4 -24.99 -2.21 -13.96
C ASN A 4 -23.92 -1.20 -14.37
N LEU A 5 -22.76 -1.68 -14.76
CA LEU A 5 -21.67 -0.84 -15.27
C LEU A 5 -21.84 -0.59 -16.77
N ASP A 6 -22.28 -1.61 -17.49
CA ASP A 6 -22.68 -1.58 -18.90
C ASP A 6 -23.67 -2.71 -19.20
N GLU A 7 -24.04 -2.93 -20.45
CA GLU A 7 -25.01 -3.99 -20.86
C GLU A 7 -24.56 -5.42 -20.52
N SER A 8 -23.26 -5.64 -20.37
CA SER A 8 -22.65 -6.95 -20.14
C SER A 8 -22.08 -7.15 -18.74
N ARG A 9 -21.85 -6.04 -18.00
CA ARG A 9 -21.16 -6.09 -16.70
C ARG A 9 -22.03 -5.54 -15.58
N HIS A 10 -22.23 -6.36 -14.53
CA HIS A 10 -22.91 -5.96 -13.32
C HIS A 10 -22.16 -6.42 -12.09
N VAL A 11 -22.13 -5.55 -11.09
CA VAL A 11 -21.54 -5.82 -9.79
C VAL A 11 -22.65 -5.99 -8.76
N ARG A 12 -22.54 -7.05 -7.96
CA ARG A 12 -23.49 -7.33 -6.88
C ARG A 12 -22.88 -6.88 -5.56
N TYR A 13 -23.58 -5.99 -4.86
CA TYR A 13 -23.22 -5.57 -3.52
C TYR A 13 -24.20 -6.19 -2.52
N TYR A 14 -23.65 -6.73 -1.44
CA TYR A 14 -24.41 -7.27 -0.34
C TYR A 14 -24.30 -6.33 0.85
N THR A 15 -25.38 -6.12 1.56
CA THR A 15 -25.40 -5.36 2.80
C THR A 15 -26.33 -6.04 3.80
N ARG A 16 -26.15 -5.71 5.06
CA ARG A 16 -27.00 -6.18 6.15
C ARG A 16 -27.58 -4.98 6.86
N VAL A 17 -28.89 -4.97 7.05
CA VAL A 17 -29.58 -4.00 7.88
C VAL A 17 -29.76 -4.58 9.28
N ILE A 18 -29.32 -3.86 10.29
CA ILE A 18 -29.42 -4.25 11.69
C ILE A 18 -30.43 -3.32 12.35
N GLN A 19 -31.50 -3.88 12.89
CA GLN A 19 -32.55 -3.15 13.61
C GLN A 19 -32.42 -3.37 15.13
N ALA A 20 -31.19 -3.14 15.64
CA ALA A 20 -30.91 -3.25 17.06
C ALA A 20 -29.89 -2.19 17.44
N ASP A 21 -29.97 -1.74 18.68
CA ASP A 21 -28.90 -0.91 19.23
C ASP A 21 -27.70 -1.82 19.60
N TYR A 22 -26.68 -1.77 18.77
CA TYR A 22 -25.40 -2.46 19.02
C TYR A 22 -24.33 -1.48 19.53
N TYR A 23 -24.77 -0.39 20.18
CA TYR A 23 -23.87 0.62 20.75
C TYR A 23 -22.91 1.18 19.68
N LEU A 24 -23.45 1.45 18.49
CA LEU A 24 -22.62 1.94 17.37
C LEU A 24 -22.03 3.31 17.70
N THR A 25 -22.83 4.18 18.32
CA THR A 25 -22.40 5.55 18.67
C THR A 25 -21.23 5.53 19.65
N GLU A 26 -21.33 4.77 20.73
CA GLU A 26 -20.31 4.68 21.77
C GLU A 26 -18.99 4.10 21.22
N LYS A 27 -19.09 3.08 20.36
CA LYS A 27 -17.93 2.47 19.71
C LYS A 27 -17.29 3.42 18.72
N LEU A 28 -18.08 4.16 17.95
CA LEU A 28 -17.61 5.13 16.98
C LEU A 28 -16.97 6.35 17.66
N ASP A 29 -17.60 6.87 18.71
CA ASP A 29 -17.08 7.99 19.51
C ASP A 29 -15.72 7.64 20.14
N PHE A 30 -15.59 6.40 20.63
CA PHE A 30 -14.31 5.94 21.13
C PHE A 30 -13.23 5.93 20.05
N VAL A 31 -13.51 5.36 18.88
CA VAL A 31 -12.54 5.23 17.77
C VAL A 31 -12.14 6.61 17.24
N THR A 32 -13.10 7.51 17.05
CA THR A 32 -12.79 8.88 16.59
C THR A 32 -11.99 9.66 17.63
N SER A 33 -12.38 9.55 18.91
CA SER A 33 -11.66 10.20 20.01
C SER A 33 -10.25 9.64 20.20
N PHE A 34 -10.05 8.33 20.00
CA PHE A 34 -8.72 7.73 20.03
C PHE A 34 -7.86 8.26 18.87
N SER A 35 -8.40 8.22 17.65
CA SER A 35 -7.71 8.73 16.45
C SER A 35 -7.32 10.21 16.60
N ASP A 36 -8.23 11.06 17.12
CA ASP A 36 -7.93 12.47 17.34
C ASP A 36 -6.84 12.66 18.40
N ALA A 37 -6.86 11.89 19.47
CA ALA A 37 -5.86 11.96 20.53
C ALA A 37 -4.46 11.50 20.09
N THR A 38 -4.32 10.73 19.01
CA THR A 38 -2.99 10.35 18.50
C THR A 38 -2.15 11.56 18.07
N PHE A 39 -2.77 12.68 17.74
CA PHE A 39 -2.09 13.93 17.34
C PHE A 39 -1.61 14.78 18.52
N ASP A 40 -1.91 14.38 19.76
CA ASP A 40 -1.49 15.06 20.98
C ASP A 40 -1.16 14.03 22.07
N ALA A 41 0.12 13.85 22.34
CA ALA A 41 0.61 12.83 23.29
C ALA A 41 0.12 13.07 24.73
N GLU A 42 -0.08 14.34 25.14
CA GLU A 42 -0.58 14.68 26.47
C GLU A 42 -2.06 14.30 26.59
N VAL A 43 -2.88 14.69 25.62
CA VAL A 43 -4.29 14.31 25.54
C VAL A 43 -4.46 12.79 25.47
N PHE A 44 -3.61 12.10 24.70
CA PHE A 44 -3.62 10.63 24.59
C PHE A 44 -3.37 9.96 25.95
N ALA A 45 -2.40 10.49 26.70
CA ALA A 45 -2.07 9.99 28.04
C ALA A 45 -3.18 10.30 29.06
N GLU A 46 -3.71 11.53 29.07
CA GLU A 46 -4.79 11.96 29.98
C GLU A 46 -6.06 11.15 29.82
N LYS A 47 -6.43 10.82 28.56
CA LYS A 47 -7.57 9.94 28.26
C LYS A 47 -7.31 8.46 28.60
N GLY A 48 -6.09 8.12 29.03
CA GLY A 48 -5.71 6.76 29.42
C GLY A 48 -5.61 5.79 28.24
N TYR A 49 -5.47 6.28 27.01
CA TYR A 49 -5.40 5.44 25.81
C TYR A 49 -4.11 4.62 25.75
N ALA A 50 -3.02 5.12 26.32
CA ALA A 50 -1.79 4.34 26.47
C ALA A 50 -1.98 2.98 27.18
N LYS A 51 -2.94 2.91 28.13
CA LYS A 51 -3.28 1.68 28.86
C LYS A 51 -4.15 0.70 28.06
N LYS A 52 -4.64 1.11 26.91
CA LYS A 52 -5.46 0.26 26.02
C LYS A 52 -4.60 -0.39 24.95
N LEU A 53 -3.34 0.03 24.82
CA LEU A 53 -2.36 -0.62 23.96
C LEU A 53 -1.83 -1.90 24.65
N GLU A 54 -1.49 -2.88 23.84
CA GLU A 54 -0.89 -4.15 24.28
C GLU A 54 0.63 -4.14 23.98
N THR A 55 1.31 -3.05 24.34
CA THR A 55 2.72 -2.81 24.00
C THR A 55 3.61 -3.97 24.48
N ASN A 56 4.33 -4.58 23.53
CA ASN A 56 5.25 -5.68 23.77
C ASN A 56 6.35 -5.76 22.70
N SER A 57 7.13 -6.83 22.69
CA SER A 57 8.23 -7.03 21.73
C SER A 57 7.81 -7.24 20.27
N ASP A 58 6.53 -7.52 20.00
CA ASP A 58 6.02 -7.72 18.66
C ASP A 58 5.75 -6.38 17.93
N GLY A 59 5.72 -5.27 18.72
CA GLY A 59 5.55 -3.92 18.21
C GLY A 59 6.79 -3.43 17.46
N ASP A 60 6.62 -3.13 16.17
CA ASP A 60 7.66 -2.50 15.36
C ASP A 60 7.62 -0.98 15.53
N ASN A 61 8.61 -0.45 16.25
CA ASN A 61 8.75 1.00 16.48
C ASN A 61 9.84 1.63 15.58
N SER A 62 10.27 0.95 14.51
CA SER A 62 11.34 1.42 13.63
C SER A 62 10.87 2.39 12.56
N SER A 63 9.58 2.37 12.21
CA SER A 63 8.99 3.19 11.16
C SER A 63 7.57 3.61 11.50
N PHE A 64 7.14 4.77 10.98
CA PHE A 64 5.74 5.20 11.05
C PHE A 64 4.88 4.62 9.90
N ALA A 65 5.49 3.91 8.95
CA ALA A 65 4.75 3.31 7.83
C ALA A 65 3.68 2.33 8.29
N HIS A 66 3.97 1.57 9.35
CA HIS A 66 3.02 0.66 9.97
C HIS A 66 3.15 0.69 11.49
N VAL A 67 2.06 1.02 12.17
CA VAL A 67 1.99 1.12 13.63
C VAL A 67 0.80 0.32 14.12
N GLY A 68 1.02 -0.64 15.03
CA GLY A 68 -0.01 -1.52 15.55
C GLY A 68 -0.24 -1.38 17.05
N ILE A 69 -1.19 -2.15 17.57
CA ILE A 69 -1.58 -2.16 19.00
C ILE A 69 -0.42 -2.53 19.94
N HIS A 70 0.60 -3.22 19.43
CA HIS A 70 1.79 -3.63 20.20
C HIS A 70 2.90 -2.60 20.22
N CYS A 71 2.76 -1.50 19.46
CA CYS A 71 3.72 -0.40 19.44
C CYS A 71 3.65 0.43 20.73
N THR A 72 4.70 1.21 20.96
CA THR A 72 4.72 2.16 22.10
C THR A 72 3.73 3.30 21.89
N SER A 73 3.26 3.92 22.98
CA SER A 73 2.39 5.10 22.90
C SER A 73 3.07 6.25 22.15
N SER A 74 4.40 6.41 22.29
CA SER A 74 5.16 7.39 21.52
C SER A 74 5.07 7.13 20.02
N GLN A 75 5.14 5.87 19.57
CA GLN A 75 4.99 5.52 18.15
C GLN A 75 3.56 5.78 17.66
N VAL A 76 2.56 5.46 18.49
CA VAL A 76 1.14 5.72 18.19
C VAL A 76 0.86 7.23 18.10
N THR A 77 1.51 8.05 18.92
CA THR A 77 1.36 9.52 18.93
C THR A 77 2.40 10.25 18.08
N TRP A 78 2.90 9.60 17.01
CA TRP A 78 3.81 10.17 16.02
C TRP A 78 5.22 10.54 16.51
N GLY A 79 5.59 10.19 17.75
CA GLY A 79 6.93 10.45 18.29
C GLY A 79 7.32 11.93 18.25
N SER A 80 8.41 12.24 17.54
CA SER A 80 8.87 13.63 17.34
C SER A 80 8.37 14.25 16.03
N LEU A 81 7.54 13.54 15.27
CA LEU A 81 7.02 14.04 14.00
C LEU A 81 5.80 14.92 14.26
N ASP A 82 5.89 16.20 13.90
CA ASP A 82 4.78 17.16 14.03
C ASP A 82 3.80 16.99 12.87
N VAL A 83 2.81 16.13 13.09
CA VAL A 83 1.83 15.72 12.08
C VAL A 83 0.53 16.45 12.28
N THR A 84 0.03 17.04 11.21
CA THR A 84 -1.29 17.69 11.16
C THR A 84 -2.23 16.94 10.23
N ARG A 85 -3.44 16.63 10.72
CA ARG A 85 -4.52 16.10 9.90
C ARG A 85 -5.07 17.22 9.00
N ILE A 86 -5.15 16.98 7.68
CA ILE A 86 -5.60 17.98 6.69
C ILE A 86 -7.14 18.00 6.60
N GLU A 87 -7.77 16.83 6.63
CA GLU A 87 -9.22 16.66 6.45
C GLU A 87 -9.80 15.74 7.52
N LYS A 88 -11.11 15.84 7.73
CA LYS A 88 -11.83 14.90 8.59
C LYS A 88 -11.73 13.49 8.06
N PRO A 89 -11.62 12.47 8.95
CA PRO A 89 -11.58 11.09 8.51
C PRO A 89 -12.83 10.67 7.75
N GLN A 90 -12.66 9.96 6.66
CA GLN A 90 -13.70 9.11 6.10
C GLN A 90 -13.76 7.83 6.93
N ILE A 91 -14.96 7.42 7.31
CA ILE A 91 -15.17 6.31 8.25
C ILE A 91 -16.01 5.23 7.59
N TRP A 92 -15.54 4.00 7.66
CA TRP A 92 -16.28 2.82 7.23
C TRP A 92 -16.49 1.87 8.40
N VAL A 93 -17.73 1.45 8.59
CA VAL A 93 -18.08 0.35 9.49
C VAL A 93 -17.87 -0.96 8.71
N LYS A 94 -16.84 -1.72 9.08
CA LYS A 94 -16.52 -3.00 8.43
C LYS A 94 -17.34 -4.16 9.00
N GLU A 95 -17.55 -4.15 10.31
CA GLU A 95 -18.32 -5.12 11.04
C GLU A 95 -19.01 -4.46 12.24
N ILE A 96 -20.22 -4.89 12.55
CA ILE A 96 -20.89 -4.56 13.80
C ILE A 96 -21.64 -5.76 14.35
N ALA A 97 -21.44 -6.03 15.64
CA ALA A 97 -22.08 -7.06 16.43
C ALA A 97 -22.52 -6.47 17.79
N PRO A 98 -23.31 -7.17 18.61
CA PRO A 98 -23.81 -6.63 19.88
C PRO A 98 -22.70 -6.03 20.74
N GLN A 99 -21.58 -6.71 20.90
CA GLN A 99 -20.48 -6.22 21.72
C GLN A 99 -19.30 -5.67 20.90
N THR A 100 -19.00 -6.22 19.72
CA THR A 100 -17.83 -5.87 18.93
C THR A 100 -18.18 -5.02 17.72
N ALA A 101 -17.20 -4.25 17.25
CA ALA A 101 -17.25 -3.61 15.94
C ALA A 101 -15.84 -3.43 15.37
N SER A 102 -15.76 -3.33 14.04
CA SER A 102 -14.53 -2.96 13.34
C SER A 102 -14.79 -1.76 12.44
N PHE A 103 -13.83 -0.84 12.45
CA PHE A 103 -13.86 0.41 11.68
C PHE A 103 -12.59 0.59 10.89
N VAL A 104 -12.71 1.29 9.77
CA VAL A 104 -11.58 1.83 9.04
C VAL A 104 -11.76 3.34 8.92
N LEU A 105 -10.73 4.09 9.27
CA LEU A 105 -10.63 5.53 9.07
C LEU A 105 -9.58 5.81 8.02
N SER A 106 -9.83 6.76 7.10
CA SER A 106 -8.84 7.21 6.15
C SER A 106 -8.87 8.73 6.04
N TYR A 107 -7.68 9.34 6.03
CA TYR A 107 -7.53 10.79 5.98
C TYR A 107 -6.12 11.19 5.52
N PRO A 108 -5.96 12.35 4.88
CA PRO A 108 -4.67 12.91 4.57
C PRO A 108 -4.06 13.63 5.77
N VAL A 109 -2.74 13.57 5.87
CA VAL A 109 -1.92 14.32 6.83
C VAL A 109 -0.81 15.08 6.15
N SER A 110 -0.29 16.11 6.84
CA SER A 110 0.94 16.80 6.46
C SER A 110 1.91 16.88 7.64
N TYR A 111 3.19 16.90 7.35
CA TYR A 111 4.28 17.09 8.31
C TYR A 111 5.49 17.70 7.61
N THR A 112 6.48 18.16 8.40
CA THR A 112 7.72 18.73 7.87
C THR A 112 8.82 17.67 7.87
N GLU A 113 9.46 17.46 6.74
CA GLU A 113 10.62 16.59 6.57
C GLU A 113 11.72 17.34 5.80
N GLY A 114 12.93 17.43 6.38
CA GLY A 114 14.05 18.13 5.75
C GLY A 114 13.77 19.61 5.41
N GLY A 115 12.89 20.27 6.16
CA GLY A 115 12.47 21.65 5.92
C GLY A 115 11.42 21.84 4.84
N SER A 116 10.93 20.78 4.25
CA SER A 116 9.85 20.77 3.24
C SER A 116 8.57 20.19 3.82
N GLN A 117 7.42 20.74 3.43
CA GLN A 117 6.13 20.17 3.77
C GLN A 117 5.85 18.94 2.91
N VAL A 118 5.48 17.86 3.54
CA VAL A 118 5.20 16.56 2.94
C VAL A 118 3.78 16.14 3.27
N SER A 119 3.12 15.48 2.32
CA SER A 119 1.77 14.92 2.52
C SER A 119 1.82 13.40 2.47
N ALA A 120 0.94 12.78 3.27
CA ALA A 120 0.76 11.34 3.30
C ALA A 120 -0.71 10.97 3.48
N SER A 121 -1.07 9.78 3.01
CA SER A 121 -2.37 9.15 3.30
C SER A 121 -2.22 8.27 4.54
N VAL A 122 -3.18 8.36 5.44
CA VAL A 122 -3.28 7.52 6.63
C VAL A 122 -4.52 6.65 6.53
N THR A 123 -4.36 5.37 6.83
CA THR A 123 -5.46 4.44 7.03
C THR A 123 -5.31 3.81 8.39
N GLU A 124 -6.35 3.89 9.22
CA GLU A 124 -6.40 3.27 10.53
C GLU A 124 -7.47 2.19 10.55
N TYR A 125 -7.13 1.04 11.10
CA TYR A 125 -8.06 -0.03 11.41
C TYR A 125 -8.23 -0.13 12.91
N TYR A 126 -9.49 -0.33 13.34
CA TYR A 126 -9.86 -0.52 14.74
C TYR A 126 -10.76 -1.72 14.90
N ARG A 127 -10.50 -2.54 15.89
CA ARG A 127 -11.44 -3.52 16.41
C ARG A 127 -11.68 -3.24 17.89
N VAL A 128 -12.93 -3.03 18.24
CA VAL A 128 -13.31 -2.65 19.61
C VAL A 128 -14.39 -3.58 20.16
N ARG A 129 -14.46 -3.66 21.51
CA ARG A 129 -15.52 -4.36 22.24
C ARG A 129 -16.07 -3.45 23.33
N TYR A 130 -17.37 -3.32 23.39
CA TYR A 130 -18.10 -2.60 24.41
C TYR A 130 -19.00 -3.53 25.20
N THR A 131 -18.92 -3.49 26.53
CA THR A 131 -19.66 -4.37 27.45
C THR A 131 -20.85 -3.69 28.12
N GLY A 132 -21.20 -2.46 27.66
CA GLY A 132 -22.23 -1.62 28.23
C GLY A 132 -21.72 -0.57 29.21
N ASP A 133 -20.53 -0.78 29.76
CA ASP A 133 -19.85 0.14 30.69
C ASP A 133 -18.37 0.38 30.35
N THR A 134 -17.72 -0.62 29.75
CA THR A 134 -16.28 -0.58 29.47
C THR A 134 -15.99 -0.79 27.98
N MET A 135 -15.17 0.08 27.43
CA MET A 135 -14.67 -0.01 26.05
C MET A 135 -13.25 -0.62 26.04
N TYR A 136 -13.09 -1.67 25.24
CA TYR A 136 -11.80 -2.34 25.01
C TYR A 136 -11.36 -2.09 23.58
N LEU A 137 -10.07 -1.77 23.40
CA LEU A 137 -9.40 -1.83 22.11
C LEU A 137 -8.87 -3.27 21.96
N LEU A 138 -9.35 -3.98 20.93
CA LEU A 138 -8.95 -5.37 20.66
C LEU A 138 -7.88 -5.46 19.60
N ASP A 139 -7.87 -4.47 18.69
CA ASP A 139 -6.89 -4.37 17.64
C ASP A 139 -6.82 -2.92 17.13
N TYR A 140 -5.64 -2.51 16.74
CA TYR A 140 -5.35 -1.21 16.16
C TYR A 140 -4.18 -1.34 15.19
N GLU A 141 -4.38 -0.85 13.98
CA GLU A 141 -3.34 -0.71 12.98
C GLU A 141 -3.45 0.65 12.31
N ARG A 142 -2.33 1.30 12.07
CA ARG A 142 -2.22 2.51 11.28
C ARG A 142 -1.18 2.32 10.20
N THR A 143 -1.56 2.50 8.96
CA THR A 143 -0.66 2.52 7.81
C THR A 143 -0.53 3.95 7.29
N VAL A 144 0.68 4.38 7.05
CA VAL A 144 1.00 5.68 6.47
C VAL A 144 1.69 5.46 5.14
N THR A 145 1.09 6.03 4.10
CA THR A 145 1.66 6.02 2.76
C THR A 145 2.04 7.45 2.39
N GLN A 146 3.33 7.77 2.48
CA GLN A 146 3.84 9.06 2.06
C GLN A 146 3.83 9.14 0.54
N TYR A 147 3.28 10.21 -0.02
CA TYR A 147 3.31 10.43 -1.46
C TYR A 147 4.75 10.63 -1.92
N PHE A 148 5.20 9.72 -2.76
CA PHE A 148 6.52 9.79 -3.36
C PHE A 148 6.41 10.45 -4.74
N THR A 149 7.21 11.50 -4.96
CA THR A 149 7.30 12.22 -6.23
C THR A 149 8.75 12.28 -6.67
N GLU A 150 8.99 12.28 -7.97
CA GLU A 150 10.33 12.35 -8.57
C GLU A 150 10.95 13.75 -8.48
N LYS A 151 10.57 14.56 -7.49
CA LYS A 151 11.07 15.92 -7.31
C LYS A 151 12.54 15.94 -6.90
N SER A 152 13.27 16.92 -7.39
CA SER A 152 14.69 17.11 -7.11
C SER A 152 15.04 17.21 -5.62
N SER A 153 14.09 17.63 -4.77
CA SER A 153 14.28 17.70 -3.32
C SER A 153 14.50 16.34 -2.63
N ARG A 154 14.24 15.23 -3.32
CA ARG A 154 14.49 13.86 -2.82
C ARG A 154 15.93 13.40 -3.00
N PHE A 155 16.70 14.07 -3.85
CA PHE A 155 18.10 13.73 -4.09
C PHE A 155 18.99 14.45 -3.09
N THR A 156 19.90 13.69 -2.48
CA THR A 156 20.97 14.18 -1.61
C THR A 156 22.33 13.90 -2.24
N GLU A 157 23.40 14.43 -1.65
CA GLU A 157 24.78 14.13 -2.09
C GLU A 157 25.12 12.63 -1.96
N SER A 158 24.44 11.91 -1.08
CA SER A 158 24.71 10.51 -0.75
C SER A 158 23.65 9.52 -1.23
N GLY A 159 22.56 9.99 -1.87
CA GLY A 159 21.50 9.08 -2.32
C GLY A 159 20.13 9.70 -2.51
N LEU A 160 19.12 8.85 -2.50
CA LEU A 160 17.71 9.17 -2.67
C LEU A 160 16.93 8.97 -1.36
N GLN A 161 16.20 9.99 -0.91
CA GLN A 161 15.34 9.90 0.26
C GLN A 161 13.97 9.32 -0.13
N LEU A 162 13.62 8.19 0.46
CA LEU A 162 12.32 7.54 0.22
C LEU A 162 11.20 8.10 1.13
N GLY A 163 11.57 8.73 2.25
CA GLY A 163 10.61 9.23 3.26
C GLY A 163 10.12 8.13 4.20
N ILE A 164 8.88 8.25 4.68
CA ILE A 164 8.26 7.20 5.51
C ILE A 164 8.05 5.97 4.63
N THR A 165 8.68 4.87 4.98
CA THR A 165 8.59 3.62 4.25
C THR A 165 8.65 2.44 5.22
N ASP A 166 8.09 1.30 4.79
CA ASP A 166 8.19 0.04 5.53
C ASP A 166 9.64 -0.48 5.49
N LYS A 167 10.07 -1.17 6.55
CA LYS A 167 11.37 -1.83 6.59
C LYS A 167 11.52 -2.97 5.57
N ASN A 168 10.40 -3.50 5.11
CA ASN A 168 10.32 -4.58 4.12
C ASN A 168 10.05 -4.05 2.71
N VAL A 169 10.61 -2.89 2.37
CA VAL A 169 10.48 -2.34 1.01
C VAL A 169 10.87 -3.39 -0.02
N VAL A 170 10.00 -3.61 -0.99
CA VAL A 170 10.34 -4.43 -2.16
C VAL A 170 11.41 -3.68 -2.93
N MET A 171 12.61 -4.25 -2.96
CA MET A 171 13.76 -3.67 -3.62
C MET A 171 14.58 -4.76 -4.30
N LYS A 172 15.09 -4.48 -5.47
CA LYS A 172 16.04 -5.33 -6.18
C LYS A 172 17.09 -4.49 -6.87
N GLU A 173 18.35 -4.92 -6.78
CA GLU A 173 19.47 -4.25 -7.42
C GLU A 173 19.95 -5.05 -8.64
N SER A 174 20.66 -4.35 -9.54
CA SER A 174 21.43 -4.97 -10.61
C SER A 174 22.70 -5.63 -10.05
N ASP A 175 23.27 -6.58 -10.77
CA ASP A 175 24.52 -7.27 -10.36
C ASP A 175 25.67 -6.30 -10.06
N GLY A 176 25.70 -5.15 -10.71
CA GLY A 176 26.71 -4.11 -10.47
C GLY A 176 26.41 -3.18 -9.31
N GLY A 177 25.25 -3.29 -8.65
CA GLY A 177 24.86 -2.45 -7.54
C GLY A 177 24.62 -0.97 -7.86
N ASN A 178 24.55 -0.59 -9.14
CA ASN A 178 24.36 0.81 -9.55
C ASN A 178 22.91 1.16 -9.86
N VAL A 179 22.06 0.17 -10.09
CA VAL A 179 20.65 0.34 -10.43
C VAL A 179 19.80 -0.38 -9.42
N PHE A 180 18.79 0.31 -8.91
CA PHE A 180 17.87 -0.20 -7.89
C PHE A 180 16.43 0.01 -8.34
N ALA A 181 15.65 -1.06 -8.43
CA ALA A 181 14.21 -0.97 -8.54
C ALA A 181 13.58 -1.12 -7.16
N PHE A 182 12.63 -0.25 -6.81
CA PHE A 182 11.99 -0.26 -5.49
C PHE A 182 10.53 0.17 -5.57
N VAL A 183 9.73 -0.30 -4.59
CA VAL A 183 8.32 0.06 -4.44
C VAL A 183 8.19 1.12 -3.36
N GLN A 184 7.57 2.23 -3.69
CA GLN A 184 7.24 3.29 -2.74
C GLN A 184 5.88 3.90 -3.07
N ALA A 185 5.06 4.14 -2.04
CA ALA A 185 3.76 4.79 -2.18
C ALA A 185 2.85 4.20 -3.27
N GLY A 186 2.80 2.85 -3.37
CA GLY A 186 1.98 2.16 -4.38
C GLY A 186 2.47 2.30 -5.82
N GLY A 187 3.69 2.78 -6.03
CA GLY A 187 4.36 2.87 -7.33
C GLY A 187 5.67 2.09 -7.36
N LEU A 188 6.05 1.63 -8.54
CA LEU A 188 7.36 1.02 -8.81
C LEU A 188 8.26 2.02 -9.51
N TYR A 189 9.46 2.17 -8.99
CA TYR A 189 10.48 3.11 -9.46
C TYR A 189 11.80 2.39 -9.74
N VAL A 190 12.62 2.99 -10.61
CA VAL A 190 14.02 2.59 -10.80
C VAL A 190 14.94 3.81 -10.63
N TYR A 191 15.99 3.64 -9.85
CA TYR A 191 17.03 4.64 -9.64
C TYR A 191 18.38 4.11 -10.15
N ASN A 192 19.01 4.87 -11.04
CA ASN A 192 20.38 4.63 -11.48
C ASN A 192 21.29 5.64 -10.77
N SER A 193 22.13 5.15 -9.88
CA SER A 193 23.02 5.98 -9.08
C SER A 193 24.20 6.56 -9.89
N ALA A 194 24.61 5.90 -10.97
CA ALA A 194 25.70 6.38 -11.83
C ALA A 194 25.30 7.65 -12.61
N ASP A 195 24.05 7.68 -13.08
CA ASP A 195 23.51 8.79 -13.87
C ASP A 195 22.66 9.74 -13.02
N ASN A 196 22.49 9.43 -11.73
CA ASN A 196 21.57 10.12 -10.80
C ASN A 196 20.17 10.30 -11.40
N ARG A 197 19.64 9.25 -12.00
CA ARG A 197 18.39 9.24 -12.74
C ARG A 197 17.35 8.37 -12.03
N LEU A 198 16.18 8.94 -11.80
CA LEU A 198 15.00 8.26 -11.27
C LEU A 198 13.93 8.20 -12.35
N ALA A 199 13.30 7.04 -12.52
CA ALA A 199 12.12 6.87 -13.38
C ALA A 199 11.02 6.10 -12.65
N ARG A 200 9.75 6.49 -12.90
CA ARG A 200 8.57 5.76 -12.47
C ARG A 200 8.19 4.74 -13.54
N LEU A 201 8.21 3.46 -13.18
CA LEU A 201 7.92 2.36 -14.09
C LEU A 201 6.42 2.10 -14.19
N HIS A 202 5.76 2.11 -13.04
CA HIS A 202 4.33 1.84 -12.94
C HIS A 202 3.74 2.48 -11.69
N SER A 203 2.53 3.03 -11.79
CA SER A 203 1.68 3.45 -10.68
C SER A 203 0.24 3.56 -11.16
N PHE A 204 -0.71 3.16 -10.32
CA PHE A 204 -2.12 3.48 -10.53
C PHE A 204 -2.50 4.83 -9.93
N ARG A 205 -1.64 5.42 -9.13
CA ARG A 205 -1.87 6.76 -8.56
C ARG A 205 -1.75 7.83 -9.65
N ASP A 206 -2.62 8.79 -9.55
CA ASP A 206 -2.64 10.00 -10.36
C ASP A 206 -2.73 11.17 -9.38
N GLU A 207 -1.66 11.96 -9.30
CA GLU A 207 -1.55 13.06 -8.33
C GLU A 207 -2.53 14.20 -8.63
N ASP A 208 -2.91 14.33 -9.91
CA ASP A 208 -3.79 15.41 -10.39
C ASP A 208 -5.27 15.02 -10.37
N ASN A 209 -5.60 13.81 -9.90
CA ASN A 209 -6.96 13.28 -9.97
C ASN A 209 -7.48 12.90 -8.57
N ASP A 210 -8.55 13.54 -8.12
CA ASP A 210 -9.27 13.20 -6.88
C ASP A 210 -10.08 11.89 -6.97
N ASP A 211 -9.94 11.13 -8.07
CA ASP A 211 -10.62 9.86 -8.25
C ASP A 211 -10.18 8.85 -7.19
N LEU A 212 -11.13 8.37 -6.39
CA LEU A 212 -10.89 7.37 -5.36
C LEU A 212 -10.24 6.08 -5.90
N ARG A 213 -10.46 5.75 -7.18
CA ARG A 213 -9.81 4.60 -7.84
C ARG A 213 -8.30 4.75 -7.91
N ALA A 214 -7.80 5.97 -8.06
CA ALA A 214 -6.36 6.25 -8.08
C ALA A 214 -5.70 6.03 -6.71
N ARG A 215 -6.48 6.05 -5.63
CA ARG A 215 -6.01 5.86 -4.25
C ARG A 215 -6.23 4.44 -3.72
N TYR A 216 -6.93 3.59 -4.48
CA TYR A 216 -7.22 2.22 -4.08
C TYR A 216 -6.02 1.32 -4.38
N GLU A 217 -5.33 0.87 -3.34
CA GLU A 217 -4.09 0.09 -3.44
C GLU A 217 -4.35 -1.37 -3.05
N ASN A 218 -4.92 -2.14 -3.96
CA ASN A 218 -5.13 -3.57 -3.77
C ASN A 218 -4.35 -4.40 -4.80
N HIS A 219 -3.19 -3.89 -5.16
CA HIS A 219 -2.20 -4.52 -6.03
C HIS A 219 -0.85 -4.56 -5.33
N SER A 220 0.03 -5.40 -5.84
CA SER A 220 1.40 -5.54 -5.37
C SER A 220 2.36 -5.66 -6.56
N TYR A 221 3.63 -5.47 -6.29
CA TYR A 221 4.70 -5.60 -7.26
C TYR A 221 5.67 -6.70 -6.87
N GLU A 222 6.25 -7.35 -7.87
CA GLU A 222 7.42 -8.19 -7.70
C GLU A 222 8.43 -7.84 -8.78
N VAL A 223 9.65 -7.49 -8.39
CA VAL A 223 10.74 -7.20 -9.33
C VAL A 223 11.50 -8.48 -9.61
N LEU A 224 11.43 -8.96 -10.83
CA LEU A 224 12.05 -10.23 -11.24
C LEU A 224 13.50 -10.06 -11.63
N GLN A 225 13.81 -9.00 -12.36
CA GLN A 225 15.17 -8.74 -12.85
C GLN A 225 15.42 -7.25 -13.00
N VAL A 226 16.62 -6.82 -12.64
CA VAL A 226 17.17 -5.48 -12.93
C VAL A 226 18.52 -5.70 -13.62
N ASP A 227 18.69 -5.19 -14.82
CA ASP A 227 19.97 -5.30 -15.51
C ASP A 227 20.88 -4.08 -15.29
N ALA A 228 22.14 -4.20 -15.70
CA ALA A 228 23.13 -3.15 -15.51
C ALA A 228 22.85 -1.86 -16.34
N THR A 229 22.01 -1.95 -17.36
CA THR A 229 21.58 -0.82 -18.20
C THR A 229 20.34 -0.12 -17.65
N GLY A 230 19.70 -0.68 -16.62
CA GLY A 230 18.53 -0.13 -15.98
C GLY A 230 17.20 -0.62 -16.57
N ASN A 231 17.23 -1.67 -17.39
CA ASN A 231 15.99 -2.33 -17.78
C ASN A 231 15.45 -3.18 -16.62
N VAL A 232 14.14 -3.25 -16.48
CA VAL A 232 13.49 -3.94 -15.37
C VAL A 232 12.38 -4.85 -15.88
N THR A 233 12.42 -6.13 -15.49
CA THR A 233 11.30 -7.05 -15.66
C THR A 233 10.59 -7.21 -14.33
N PHE A 234 9.28 -6.99 -14.32
CA PHE A 234 8.51 -6.98 -13.08
C PHE A 234 7.06 -7.47 -13.27
N LEU A 235 6.43 -7.81 -12.18
CA LEU A 235 5.02 -8.15 -12.11
C LEU A 235 4.24 -7.05 -11.40
N VAL A 236 3.03 -6.75 -11.92
CA VAL A 236 1.97 -6.08 -11.19
C VAL A 236 0.86 -7.11 -10.98
N TYR A 237 0.51 -7.41 -9.74
CA TYR A 237 -0.48 -8.46 -9.46
C TYR A 237 -1.47 -8.06 -8.39
N GLY A 238 -2.67 -8.64 -8.45
CA GLY A 238 -3.79 -8.33 -7.61
C GLY A 238 -4.93 -7.68 -8.40
N TYR A 239 -5.64 -6.76 -7.77
CA TYR A 239 -6.74 -6.04 -8.41
C TYR A 239 -6.19 -4.85 -9.21
N MET A 240 -6.59 -4.77 -10.49
CA MET A 240 -6.23 -3.67 -11.38
C MET A 240 -7.25 -2.56 -11.23
N ASN A 241 -6.90 -1.52 -10.48
CA ASN A 241 -7.83 -0.44 -10.15
C ASN A 241 -7.92 0.65 -11.23
N ARG A 242 -7.06 0.63 -12.24
CA ARG A 242 -7.08 1.53 -13.41
C ARG A 242 -6.40 0.87 -14.61
N GLY A 243 -6.57 1.50 -15.77
CA GLY A 243 -5.91 1.11 -16.99
C GLY A 243 -6.68 0.09 -17.81
N ARG A 244 -5.96 -0.65 -18.65
CA ARG A 244 -6.55 -1.55 -19.66
C ARG A 244 -7.34 -2.71 -19.02
N HIS A 245 -6.94 -3.15 -17.83
CA HIS A 245 -7.53 -4.29 -17.12
C HIS A 245 -8.31 -3.84 -15.88
N GLU A 246 -8.80 -2.58 -15.87
CA GLU A 246 -9.55 -2.05 -14.73
C GLU A 246 -10.72 -2.96 -14.34
N GLY A 247 -10.79 -3.29 -13.05
CA GLY A 247 -11.84 -4.15 -12.49
C GLY A 247 -11.51 -5.64 -12.50
N GLU A 248 -10.38 -6.04 -13.09
CA GLU A 248 -9.93 -7.42 -13.13
C GLU A 248 -8.92 -7.71 -12.01
N CYS A 249 -8.87 -8.96 -11.56
CA CYS A 249 -7.80 -9.49 -10.73
C CYS A 249 -6.90 -10.38 -11.59
N GLY A 250 -5.59 -10.23 -11.46
CA GLY A 250 -4.65 -11.02 -12.26
C GLY A 250 -3.21 -10.60 -12.05
N VAL A 251 -2.34 -11.05 -12.93
CA VAL A 251 -0.93 -10.66 -12.99
C VAL A 251 -0.60 -10.11 -14.37
N SER A 252 -0.05 -8.90 -14.40
CA SER A 252 0.53 -8.25 -15.56
C SER A 252 2.04 -8.44 -15.52
N VAL A 253 2.61 -9.00 -16.57
CA VAL A 253 4.06 -9.09 -16.79
C VAL A 253 4.49 -7.87 -17.57
N CYS A 254 5.39 -7.09 -17.00
CA CYS A 254 5.84 -5.82 -17.56
C CYS A 254 7.36 -5.82 -17.77
N TYR A 255 7.76 -5.12 -18.81
CA TYR A 255 9.15 -4.84 -19.11
C TYR A 255 9.36 -3.33 -19.28
N TYR A 256 10.32 -2.78 -18.55
CA TYR A 256 10.74 -1.39 -18.69
C TYR A 256 12.06 -1.32 -19.46
N SER A 257 12.07 -0.52 -20.53
CA SER A 257 13.29 -0.17 -21.28
C SER A 257 13.83 1.17 -20.79
N SER A 258 15.01 1.15 -20.21
CA SER A 258 15.70 2.38 -19.72
C SER A 258 16.10 3.31 -20.86
N THR A 259 16.44 2.75 -22.03
CA THR A 259 16.82 3.49 -23.24
C THR A 259 15.64 4.26 -23.83
N LEU A 260 14.47 3.62 -23.91
CA LEU A 260 13.25 4.22 -24.45
C LEU A 260 12.47 5.00 -23.38
N ASN A 261 12.74 4.75 -22.10
CA ASN A 261 11.98 5.25 -20.95
C ASN A 261 10.50 4.91 -21.05
N VAL A 262 10.19 3.66 -21.41
CA VAL A 262 8.84 3.14 -21.61
C VAL A 262 8.68 1.82 -20.92
N THR A 263 7.53 1.65 -20.26
CA THR A 263 7.07 0.35 -19.75
C THR A 263 6.07 -0.26 -20.73
N GLU A 264 6.30 -1.50 -21.11
CA GLU A 264 5.40 -2.29 -21.95
C GLU A 264 4.84 -3.47 -21.14
N GLU A 265 3.54 -3.69 -21.26
CA GLU A 265 2.89 -4.91 -20.78
C GLU A 265 3.10 -6.01 -21.80
N MET A 266 3.78 -7.08 -21.40
CA MET A 266 4.04 -8.24 -22.26
C MET A 266 2.83 -9.15 -22.33
N VAL A 267 2.21 -9.42 -21.18
CA VAL A 267 1.01 -10.26 -21.07
C VAL A 267 0.26 -9.95 -19.77
N PHE A 268 -1.06 -10.07 -19.82
CA PHE A 268 -1.92 -10.09 -18.65
C PHE A 268 -2.56 -11.49 -18.51
N ILE A 269 -2.47 -12.08 -17.33
CA ILE A 269 -3.08 -13.37 -17.00
C ILE A 269 -4.16 -13.11 -15.94
N PRO A 270 -5.46 -13.24 -16.32
CA PRO A 270 -6.56 -13.03 -15.38
C PRO A 270 -6.59 -14.15 -14.33
N TYR A 271 -7.05 -13.81 -13.12
CA TYR A 271 -7.12 -14.71 -11.99
C TYR A 271 -8.46 -14.59 -11.27
N ASN A 272 -9.22 -15.69 -11.24
CA ASN A 272 -10.60 -15.67 -10.73
C ASN A 272 -10.73 -16.08 -9.25
N LYS A 273 -9.61 -16.21 -8.53
CA LYS A 273 -9.58 -16.54 -7.10
C LYS A 273 -9.10 -15.33 -6.29
N SER A 274 -8.90 -15.49 -5.00
CA SER A 274 -8.43 -14.39 -4.16
C SER A 274 -7.01 -13.95 -4.50
N ALA A 275 -6.72 -12.65 -4.36
CA ALA A 275 -5.38 -12.11 -4.58
C ALA A 275 -4.32 -12.74 -3.66
N GLY A 276 -4.70 -13.21 -2.46
CA GLY A 276 -3.80 -13.92 -1.55
C GLY A 276 -3.33 -15.28 -2.10
N LEU A 277 -4.19 -16.01 -2.84
CA LEU A 277 -3.77 -17.24 -3.50
C LEU A 277 -2.86 -16.95 -4.70
N LEU A 278 -3.15 -15.91 -5.48
CA LEU A 278 -2.28 -15.47 -6.56
C LEU A 278 -0.87 -15.11 -6.02
N LYS A 279 -0.82 -14.37 -4.92
CA LYS A 279 0.44 -14.05 -4.25
C LYS A 279 1.22 -15.30 -3.86
N ALA A 280 0.56 -16.28 -3.24
CA ALA A 280 1.20 -17.55 -2.84
C ALA A 280 1.70 -18.36 -4.05
N ASP A 281 0.96 -18.37 -5.14
CA ASP A 281 1.40 -19.00 -6.40
C ASP A 281 2.68 -18.32 -6.94
N LEU A 282 2.69 -16.99 -7.02
CA LEU A 282 3.84 -16.22 -7.52
C LEU A 282 5.06 -16.37 -6.59
N GLU A 283 4.87 -16.33 -5.27
CA GLU A 283 5.94 -16.58 -4.29
C GLU A 283 6.54 -18.00 -4.41
N THR A 284 5.76 -18.96 -4.91
CA THR A 284 6.24 -20.32 -5.13
C THR A 284 7.13 -20.40 -6.36
N LEU A 285 6.77 -19.71 -7.44
CA LEU A 285 7.55 -19.68 -8.67
C LEU A 285 7.29 -18.39 -9.45
N SER A 286 8.27 -17.52 -9.44
CA SER A 286 8.38 -16.36 -10.35
C SER A 286 9.84 -15.99 -10.54
N TYR A 287 10.39 -16.27 -11.71
CA TYR A 287 11.77 -15.89 -11.99
C TYR A 287 12.06 -15.81 -13.50
N VAL A 288 13.10 -15.06 -13.83
CA VAL A 288 13.67 -14.97 -15.18
C VAL A 288 14.97 -15.75 -15.22
N ASN A 289 15.11 -16.66 -16.15
CA ASN A 289 16.34 -17.46 -16.32
C ASN A 289 17.44 -16.69 -17.07
N GLY A 290 18.63 -17.28 -17.16
CA GLY A 290 19.78 -16.66 -17.88
C GLY A 290 19.59 -16.52 -19.41
N LYS A 291 18.48 -17.00 -19.97
CA LYS A 291 18.06 -16.80 -21.38
C LYS A 291 16.96 -15.77 -21.53
N ASN A 292 16.61 -15.10 -20.43
CA ASN A 292 15.47 -14.21 -20.32
C ASN A 292 14.09 -14.88 -20.51
N ASP A 293 13.96 -16.22 -20.34
CA ASP A 293 12.67 -16.87 -20.28
C ASP A 293 12.07 -16.65 -18.89
N LEU A 294 10.81 -16.27 -18.82
CA LEU A 294 10.08 -16.04 -17.58
C LEU A 294 9.23 -17.25 -17.21
N TYR A 295 9.36 -17.70 -15.98
CA TYR A 295 8.58 -18.77 -15.38
C TYR A 295 7.70 -18.20 -14.27
N LEU A 296 6.40 -18.50 -14.32
CA LEU A 296 5.41 -18.11 -13.32
C LEU A 296 4.55 -19.30 -12.93
N MET A 297 4.18 -19.40 -11.64
CA MET A 297 3.06 -20.23 -11.22
C MET A 297 1.80 -19.40 -11.13
N VAL A 298 0.74 -19.82 -11.81
CA VAL A 298 -0.58 -19.21 -11.73
C VAL A 298 -1.64 -20.32 -11.72
N ASP A 299 -2.46 -20.37 -10.68
CA ASP A 299 -3.52 -21.36 -10.48
C ASP A 299 -3.03 -22.81 -10.57
N GLY A 300 -1.88 -23.09 -9.97
CA GLY A 300 -1.24 -24.40 -9.95
C GLY A 300 -0.63 -24.83 -11.30
N ASN A 301 -0.57 -23.92 -12.28
CA ASN A 301 0.06 -24.17 -13.57
C ASN A 301 1.37 -23.41 -13.69
N ILE A 302 2.37 -24.03 -14.29
CA ILE A 302 3.63 -23.34 -14.63
C ILE A 302 3.46 -22.71 -16.02
N CYS A 303 3.46 -21.40 -16.05
CA CYS A 303 3.46 -20.60 -17.28
C CYS A 303 4.90 -20.29 -17.68
N LEU A 304 5.23 -20.53 -18.95
CA LEU A 304 6.51 -20.17 -19.56
C LEU A 304 6.25 -19.09 -20.61
N LEU A 305 6.90 -17.95 -20.45
CA LEU A 305 6.85 -16.85 -21.39
C LEU A 305 8.25 -16.63 -21.98
N TYR A 306 8.34 -16.72 -23.29
CA TYR A 306 9.57 -16.43 -24.01
C TYR A 306 9.67 -14.92 -24.22
N THR A 307 10.62 -14.27 -23.58
CA THR A 307 10.94 -12.86 -23.84
C THR A 307 11.92 -12.79 -25.02
N SER A 308 11.45 -13.11 -26.21
CA SER A 308 12.25 -12.84 -27.42
C SER A 308 12.43 -11.33 -27.55
N PRO A 309 13.64 -10.84 -27.91
CA PRO A 309 13.80 -9.44 -28.27
C PRO A 309 12.78 -9.09 -29.35
N SER A 310 12.11 -7.93 -29.16
CA SER A 310 11.13 -7.42 -30.13
C SER A 310 11.76 -7.41 -31.52
N PRO A 311 11.01 -7.77 -32.60
CA PRO A 311 11.49 -7.64 -33.97
C PRO A 311 11.85 -6.21 -34.38
N ARG A 312 11.67 -5.24 -33.47
CA ARG A 312 12.07 -3.83 -33.66
C ARG A 312 13.51 -3.53 -33.27
N ASP A 313 14.22 -4.49 -32.64
CA ASP A 313 15.63 -4.38 -32.21
C ASP A 313 16.59 -5.12 -33.16
N ALA A 314 16.12 -5.54 -34.33
CA ALA A 314 16.91 -6.17 -35.41
C ALA A 314 17.09 -5.24 -36.60
#